data_51ffe7833ebf6ff17b196f74b4afd9f6
#
_entry.id   51ffe7833ebf6ff17b196f74b4afd9f6
#
_cell.length_a   1.000
_cell.length_b   1.000
_cell.length_c   1.000
_cell.angle_alpha   90.00
_cell.angle_beta   90.00
_cell.angle_gamma   90.00
#
_symmetry.space_group_name_H-M   'P 1'
#
loop_
_entity.id
_entity.type
_entity.pdbx_description
1 polymer ?
#
loop_
_entity_poly.entity_id
_entity_poly.type
_entity_poly.pdbx_seq_one_letter_code
_entity_poly.pdbx_strand_id
1 'polypeptide(L)'
;MPTSDGAGVKLRRVIGTPQLPDLDPFLMLDEFGTDRAEDYIAGFPEHPHRGFETVTYMLDGRMRHRDNHGNEGLLVPGAVQWMTAGRGVVHSEMPEQQEGRMRGFQLWVNLPSRLKMSEPAYQEFAPERIPVVQPAEGVSVKVIAGNVADADGNAVSGPIVQPATEPTYLDIELAPGHAWSNVLPDGHNAFVFVFEGALTVGEGEDARPLSTHTLGVLGGGGRAVLLAGSSGARAILIAGRPLREPVAKYGPFVMNTKEELMQAFVDYQEGRF
;
A
#
# COMPACT_ATOMS: atom_id res chain seq x y z
N MET A 1 -4.97 -12.75 -6.55
CA MET A 1 -4.50 -13.82 -7.45
C MET A 1 -3.09 -14.23 -7.03
N PRO A 2 -2.83 -15.50 -6.68
CA PRO A 2 -1.46 -15.95 -6.40
C PRO A 2 -0.54 -15.75 -7.61
N THR A 3 0.67 -15.25 -7.37
CA THR A 3 1.70 -15.02 -8.38
C THR A 3 3.08 -15.00 -7.74
N SER A 4 4.11 -14.62 -8.49
CA SER A 4 5.45 -14.35 -7.98
C SER A 4 6.02 -13.12 -8.67
N ASP A 5 6.88 -12.38 -7.96
CA ASP A 5 7.58 -11.20 -8.47
C ASP A 5 9.03 -11.17 -7.94
N GLY A 6 9.83 -10.17 -8.35
CA GLY A 6 11.24 -10.11 -8.00
C GLY A 6 12.00 -11.36 -8.45
N ALA A 7 12.87 -11.89 -7.61
CA ALA A 7 13.61 -13.13 -7.89
C ALA A 7 12.83 -14.42 -7.53
N GLY A 8 11.51 -14.36 -7.56
CA GLY A 8 10.61 -15.50 -7.30
C GLY A 8 9.88 -15.44 -5.96
N VAL A 9 9.79 -14.26 -5.35
CA VAL A 9 9.01 -14.04 -4.12
C VAL A 9 7.55 -14.37 -4.37
N LYS A 10 6.98 -15.27 -3.56
CA LYS A 10 5.57 -15.65 -3.63
C LYS A 10 4.70 -14.57 -3.02
N LEU A 11 3.69 -14.13 -3.76
CA LEU A 11 2.79 -13.09 -3.33
C LEU A 11 1.38 -13.27 -3.90
N ARG A 12 0.47 -12.45 -3.41
CA ARG A 12 -0.90 -12.34 -3.91
C ARG A 12 -1.09 -10.95 -4.51
N ARG A 13 -1.24 -10.86 -5.82
CA ARG A 13 -1.63 -9.62 -6.49
C ARG A 13 -3.11 -9.37 -6.31
N VAL A 14 -3.46 -8.21 -5.77
CA VAL A 14 -4.83 -7.79 -5.41
C VAL A 14 -5.33 -6.74 -6.40
N ILE A 15 -4.57 -5.66 -6.62
CA ILE A 15 -4.76 -4.67 -7.70
C ILE A 15 -3.63 -4.87 -8.73
N GLY A 16 -3.87 -4.61 -9.99
CA GLY A 16 -2.98 -4.92 -11.10
C GLY A 16 -3.31 -6.27 -11.74
N THR A 17 -4.53 -6.76 -11.53
CA THR A 17 -5.07 -8.02 -12.09
C THR A 17 -5.98 -7.73 -13.28
N PRO A 18 -6.31 -8.74 -14.12
CA PRO A 18 -7.31 -8.53 -15.18
C PRO A 18 -8.69 -8.09 -14.68
N GLN A 19 -9.07 -8.46 -13.45
CA GLN A 19 -10.35 -8.09 -12.83
C GLN A 19 -10.32 -6.66 -12.26
N LEU A 20 -9.16 -6.19 -11.81
CA LEU A 20 -8.95 -4.84 -11.30
C LEU A 20 -7.56 -4.35 -11.75
N PRO A 21 -7.45 -3.87 -13.00
CA PRO A 21 -6.16 -3.46 -13.59
C PRO A 21 -5.49 -2.30 -12.87
N ASP A 22 -6.29 -1.42 -12.31
CA ASP A 22 -5.93 -0.31 -11.43
C ASP A 22 -7.18 0.25 -10.75
N LEU A 23 -6.98 1.13 -9.77
CA LEU A 23 -8.02 1.93 -9.12
C LEU A 23 -7.42 3.31 -8.83
N ASP A 24 -7.47 4.22 -9.79
CA ASP A 24 -6.82 5.54 -9.73
C ASP A 24 -6.94 6.20 -8.34
N PRO A 25 -5.85 6.56 -7.63
CA PRO A 25 -4.46 6.59 -8.10
C PRO A 25 -3.66 5.27 -7.86
N PHE A 26 -4.29 4.19 -7.43
CA PHE A 26 -3.63 2.93 -7.07
C PHE A 26 -3.42 2.06 -8.31
N LEU A 27 -2.14 1.75 -8.59
CA LEU A 27 -1.72 1.01 -9.79
C LEU A 27 -1.55 -0.49 -9.54
N MET A 28 -1.18 -0.85 -8.29
CA MET A 28 -0.92 -2.22 -7.89
C MET A 28 -1.00 -2.34 -6.36
N LEU A 29 -1.52 -3.45 -5.89
CA LEU A 29 -1.41 -3.90 -4.50
C LEU A 29 -1.02 -5.36 -4.48
N ASP A 30 0.10 -5.67 -3.84
CA ASP A 30 0.55 -7.02 -3.56
C ASP A 30 0.58 -7.28 -2.06
N GLU A 31 0.04 -8.43 -1.64
CA GLU A 31 0.28 -9.03 -0.33
C GLU A 31 1.36 -10.11 -0.51
N PHE A 32 2.52 -9.93 0.11
CA PHE A 32 3.49 -10.99 0.26
C PHE A 32 3.39 -11.56 1.67
N GLY A 33 3.45 -12.89 1.81
CA GLY A 33 3.35 -13.50 3.13
C GLY A 33 3.50 -15.01 3.08
N THR A 34 4.55 -15.50 3.76
CA THR A 34 4.86 -16.92 3.89
C THR A 34 5.74 -17.17 5.11
N ASP A 35 5.63 -18.38 5.67
CA ASP A 35 6.53 -18.89 6.72
C ASP A 35 7.72 -19.68 6.13
N ARG A 36 7.77 -19.86 4.81
CA ARG A 36 8.77 -20.65 4.09
C ARG A 36 9.83 -19.73 3.49
N ALA A 37 11.05 -19.82 3.99
CA ALA A 37 12.14 -18.96 3.54
C ALA A 37 12.41 -19.05 2.03
N GLU A 38 12.30 -20.23 1.44
CA GLU A 38 12.48 -20.42 0.00
C GLU A 38 11.51 -19.62 -0.88
N ASP A 39 10.38 -19.18 -0.34
CA ASP A 39 9.37 -18.41 -1.05
C ASP A 39 9.67 -16.89 -1.03
N TYR A 40 10.60 -16.40 -0.19
CA TYR A 40 10.91 -14.96 -0.10
C TYR A 40 12.41 -14.62 -0.09
N ILE A 41 13.31 -15.56 0.26
CA ILE A 41 14.73 -15.27 0.54
C ILE A 41 15.48 -14.62 -0.64
N ALA A 42 15.04 -14.87 -1.87
CA ALA A 42 15.63 -14.28 -3.06
C ALA A 42 15.34 -12.78 -3.20
N GLY A 43 14.31 -12.28 -2.52
CA GLY A 43 13.97 -10.86 -2.45
C GLY A 43 13.65 -10.20 -3.79
N PHE A 44 13.82 -8.90 -3.80
CA PHE A 44 13.72 -8.06 -4.99
C PHE A 44 15.10 -7.43 -5.26
N PRO A 45 15.97 -8.10 -6.06
CA PRO A 45 17.26 -7.55 -6.46
C PRO A 45 17.12 -6.21 -7.18
N GLU A 46 18.23 -5.55 -7.47
CA GLU A 46 18.24 -4.23 -8.12
C GLU A 46 17.29 -4.17 -9.33
N HIS A 47 16.36 -3.24 -9.26
CA HIS A 47 15.37 -2.97 -10.30
C HIS A 47 15.01 -1.48 -10.32
N PRO A 48 14.65 -0.92 -11.50
CA PRO A 48 14.32 0.49 -11.61
C PRO A 48 12.84 0.77 -11.35
N HIS A 49 12.54 2.04 -11.02
CA HIS A 49 11.19 2.61 -11.06
C HIS A 49 11.22 4.04 -11.57
N ARG A 50 10.16 4.48 -12.28
CA ARG A 50 9.96 5.88 -12.69
C ARG A 50 8.47 6.23 -12.76
N GLY A 51 8.12 7.42 -12.29
CA GLY A 51 6.85 8.08 -12.55
C GLY A 51 5.72 7.73 -11.58
N PHE A 52 6.01 7.03 -10.48
CA PHE A 52 5.05 6.65 -9.46
C PHE A 52 5.73 6.50 -8.09
N GLU A 53 4.99 6.05 -7.10
CA GLU A 53 5.45 5.82 -5.73
C GLU A 53 5.23 4.38 -5.33
N THR A 54 6.13 3.83 -4.53
CA THR A 54 5.97 2.53 -3.88
C THR A 54 5.80 2.70 -2.39
N VAL A 55 4.92 1.92 -1.79
CA VAL A 55 4.68 1.91 -0.35
C VAL A 55 4.83 0.50 0.17
N THR A 56 5.88 0.27 0.94
CA THR A 56 6.14 -0.99 1.61
C THR A 56 5.68 -0.89 3.07
N TYR A 57 4.74 -1.74 3.48
CA TYR A 57 4.29 -1.85 4.87
C TYR A 57 4.57 -3.25 5.39
N MET A 58 5.44 -3.37 6.38
CA MET A 58 5.83 -4.65 6.97
C MET A 58 4.89 -5.07 8.09
N LEU A 59 4.37 -6.29 8.04
CA LEU A 59 3.61 -6.92 9.13
C LEU A 59 4.48 -7.85 9.96
N ASP A 60 5.28 -8.69 9.29
CA ASP A 60 6.20 -9.64 9.90
C ASP A 60 7.51 -9.67 9.11
N GLY A 61 8.61 -9.98 9.79
CA GLY A 61 9.92 -10.09 9.17
C GLY A 61 10.63 -8.76 8.99
N ARG A 62 11.77 -8.79 8.31
CA ARG A 62 12.66 -7.63 8.15
C ARG A 62 13.13 -7.53 6.72
N MET A 63 13.07 -6.34 6.14
CA MET A 63 13.46 -6.08 4.76
C MET A 63 14.44 -4.91 4.70
N ARG A 64 15.58 -5.11 4.06
CA ARG A 64 16.58 -4.07 3.81
C ARG A 64 16.34 -3.47 2.43
N HIS A 65 16.16 -2.17 2.41
CA HIS A 65 16.11 -1.37 1.19
C HIS A 65 17.46 -0.69 0.94
N ARG A 66 17.89 -0.62 -0.33
CA ARG A 66 19.04 0.16 -0.79
C ARG A 66 18.75 0.71 -2.18
N ASP A 67 19.27 1.91 -2.48
CA ASP A 67 19.13 2.52 -3.80
C ASP A 67 20.46 3.02 -4.39
N ASN A 68 20.41 3.42 -5.66
CA ASN A 68 21.56 3.93 -6.40
C ASN A 68 21.98 5.37 -6.01
N HIS A 69 21.24 6.04 -5.15
CA HIS A 69 21.57 7.36 -4.58
C HIS A 69 22.26 7.26 -3.22
N GLY A 70 22.46 6.03 -2.72
CA GLY A 70 23.13 5.77 -1.44
C GLY A 70 22.20 5.79 -0.23
N ASN A 71 20.88 5.79 -0.44
CA ASN A 71 19.93 5.61 0.65
C ASN A 71 19.87 4.13 1.04
N GLU A 72 19.79 3.88 2.34
CA GLU A 72 19.62 2.54 2.91
C GLU A 72 18.69 2.62 4.12
N GLY A 73 17.76 1.67 4.24
CA GLY A 73 16.84 1.54 5.35
C GLY A 73 16.58 0.08 5.72
N LEU A 74 16.16 -0.14 6.97
CA LEU A 74 15.74 -1.44 7.46
C LEU A 74 14.30 -1.36 7.96
N LEU A 75 13.40 -1.96 7.21
CA LEU A 75 12.00 -2.09 7.60
C LEU A 75 11.83 -3.29 8.52
N VAL A 76 11.32 -3.03 9.71
CA VAL A 76 10.97 -4.01 10.74
C VAL A 76 9.43 -4.16 10.83
N PRO A 77 8.88 -5.15 11.56
CA PRO A 77 7.44 -5.29 11.71
C PRO A 77 6.77 -4.00 12.18
N GLY A 78 5.75 -3.57 11.45
CA GLY A 78 5.01 -2.34 11.69
C GLY A 78 5.60 -1.08 11.09
N ALA A 79 6.81 -1.13 10.51
CA ALA A 79 7.41 -0.01 9.78
C ALA A 79 6.77 0.19 8.40
N VAL A 80 6.85 1.42 7.90
CA VAL A 80 6.41 1.80 6.56
C VAL A 80 7.48 2.63 5.86
N GLN A 81 7.67 2.38 4.56
CA GLN A 81 8.46 3.22 3.67
C GLN A 81 7.58 3.65 2.50
N TRP A 82 7.51 4.94 2.26
CA TRP A 82 6.91 5.57 1.10
C TRP A 82 8.01 6.17 0.25
N MET A 83 8.30 5.56 -0.89
CA MET A 83 9.32 5.98 -1.83
C MET A 83 8.66 6.67 -3.03
N THR A 84 8.97 7.91 -3.27
CA THR A 84 8.66 8.60 -4.54
C THR A 84 9.78 8.28 -5.53
N ALA A 85 9.51 7.48 -6.57
CA ALA A 85 10.50 7.18 -7.58
C ALA A 85 10.77 8.37 -8.52
N GLY A 86 9.75 9.20 -8.76
CA GLY A 86 9.89 10.42 -9.53
C GLY A 86 10.56 10.20 -10.88
N ARG A 87 11.65 10.95 -11.16
CA ARG A 87 12.41 10.89 -12.44
C ARG A 87 13.17 9.57 -12.65
N GLY A 88 13.36 8.78 -11.58
CA GLY A 88 13.98 7.46 -11.66
C GLY A 88 14.78 7.10 -10.43
N VAL A 89 14.68 5.85 -10.01
CA VAL A 89 15.45 5.23 -8.96
C VAL A 89 15.73 3.78 -9.35
N VAL A 90 16.90 3.27 -8.97
CA VAL A 90 17.23 1.85 -9.02
C VAL A 90 17.42 1.40 -7.58
N HIS A 91 16.63 0.43 -7.13
CA HIS A 91 16.67 -0.02 -5.76
C HIS A 91 16.59 -1.54 -5.62
N SER A 92 16.87 -2.02 -4.43
CA SER A 92 16.70 -3.41 -4.03
C SER A 92 15.96 -3.50 -2.69
N GLU A 93 15.17 -4.55 -2.52
CA GLU A 93 14.45 -4.86 -1.29
C GLU A 93 14.78 -6.31 -0.91
N MET A 94 15.66 -6.50 0.06
CA MET A 94 16.21 -7.81 0.39
C MET A 94 15.81 -8.24 1.80
N PRO A 95 15.34 -9.48 1.98
CA PRO A 95 15.09 -10.05 3.31
C PRO A 95 16.32 -9.99 4.19
N GLU A 96 16.18 -9.55 5.44
CA GLU A 96 17.21 -9.54 6.48
C GLU A 96 16.99 -10.65 7.50
N GLN A 97 16.50 -11.79 7.05
CA GLN A 97 16.29 -12.99 7.85
C GLN A 97 16.48 -14.23 6.98
N GLN A 98 16.84 -15.34 7.60
CA GLN A 98 17.04 -16.63 6.92
C GLN A 98 15.91 -17.62 7.20
N GLU A 99 15.08 -17.35 8.21
CA GLU A 99 13.94 -18.16 8.63
C GLU A 99 12.86 -17.28 9.27
N GLY A 100 11.73 -17.86 9.54
CA GLY A 100 10.57 -17.18 10.15
C GLY A 100 9.65 -16.57 9.10
N ARG A 101 8.57 -15.99 9.60
CA ARG A 101 7.55 -15.39 8.76
C ARG A 101 8.02 -14.07 8.17
N MET A 102 7.74 -13.86 6.88
CA MET A 102 7.83 -12.57 6.22
C MET A 102 6.47 -12.22 5.64
N ARG A 103 5.92 -11.07 5.99
CA ARG A 103 4.61 -10.63 5.53
C ARG A 103 4.52 -9.12 5.46
N GLY A 104 3.85 -8.61 4.43
CA GLY A 104 3.61 -7.19 4.25
C GLY A 104 2.84 -6.89 2.98
N PHE A 105 2.77 -5.61 2.68
CA PHE A 105 2.11 -5.08 1.50
C PHE A 105 3.05 -4.21 0.70
N GLN A 106 2.95 -4.33 -0.63
CA GLN A 106 3.53 -3.40 -1.59
C GLN A 106 2.41 -2.74 -2.36
N LEU A 107 2.26 -1.42 -2.18
CA LEU A 107 1.28 -0.61 -2.89
C LEU A 107 2.01 0.32 -3.87
N TRP A 108 1.54 0.39 -5.10
CA TRP A 108 1.99 1.39 -6.08
C TRP A 108 0.94 2.49 -6.20
N VAL A 109 1.39 3.73 -6.02
CA VAL A 109 0.54 4.92 -6.12
C VAL A 109 1.04 5.79 -7.26
N ASN A 110 0.16 6.17 -8.16
CA ASN A 110 0.53 6.98 -9.32
C ASN A 110 0.86 8.43 -8.92
N LEU A 111 1.75 9.04 -9.66
CA LEU A 111 2.05 10.47 -9.58
C LEU A 111 1.34 11.23 -10.72
N PRO A 112 0.85 12.45 -10.47
CA PRO A 112 0.38 13.32 -11.55
C PRO A 112 1.53 13.69 -12.48
N SER A 113 1.22 13.98 -13.74
CA SER A 113 2.20 14.27 -14.79
C SER A 113 3.26 15.29 -14.37
N ARG A 114 2.83 16.35 -13.67
CA ARG A 114 3.73 17.41 -13.17
C ARG A 114 4.76 16.94 -12.14
N LEU A 115 4.58 15.77 -11.52
CA LEU A 115 5.48 15.21 -10.51
C LEU A 115 6.23 13.96 -10.96
N LYS A 116 5.91 13.40 -12.13
CA LYS A 116 6.56 12.17 -12.60
C LYS A 116 8.06 12.31 -12.81
N MET A 117 8.54 13.51 -13.05
CA MET A 117 9.96 13.82 -13.20
C MET A 117 10.56 14.59 -12.01
N SER A 118 9.91 14.54 -10.83
CA SER A 118 10.48 15.09 -9.59
C SER A 118 11.68 14.26 -9.11
N GLU A 119 12.48 14.85 -8.22
CA GLU A 119 13.57 14.13 -7.57
C GLU A 119 13.02 12.96 -6.73
N PRO A 120 13.72 11.82 -6.69
CA PRO A 120 13.40 10.72 -5.77
C PRO A 120 13.40 11.19 -4.31
N ALA A 121 12.45 10.66 -3.53
CA ALA A 121 12.32 11.02 -2.12
C ALA A 121 11.75 9.87 -1.28
N TYR A 122 12.04 9.89 0.02
CA TYR A 122 11.58 8.87 0.95
C TYR A 122 10.90 9.50 2.17
N GLN A 123 9.84 8.85 2.62
CA GLN A 123 9.25 9.02 3.94
C GLN A 123 9.27 7.64 4.59
N GLU A 124 10.14 7.45 5.57
CA GLU A 124 10.31 6.18 6.27
C GLU A 124 10.05 6.37 7.76
N PHE A 125 9.19 5.51 8.30
CA PHE A 125 8.81 5.59 9.71
C PHE A 125 8.91 4.22 10.38
N ALA A 126 9.66 4.20 11.47
CA ALA A 126 9.67 3.09 12.40
C ALA A 126 8.29 2.92 13.07
N PRO A 127 7.95 1.71 13.53
CA PRO A 127 6.61 1.41 14.06
C PRO A 127 6.19 2.34 15.20
N GLU A 128 7.12 2.81 16.03
CA GLU A 128 6.86 3.71 17.17
C GLU A 128 6.46 5.12 16.75
N ARG A 129 6.74 5.49 15.49
CA ARG A 129 6.38 6.79 14.91
C ARG A 129 5.01 6.78 14.23
N ILE A 130 4.39 5.63 14.10
CA ILE A 130 3.08 5.45 13.46
C ILE A 130 2.03 5.32 14.57
N PRO A 131 1.12 6.30 14.73
CA PRO A 131 0.16 6.26 15.82
C PRO A 131 -0.82 5.09 15.69
N VAL A 132 -1.13 4.51 16.83
CA VAL A 132 -2.19 3.49 16.99
C VAL A 132 -3.25 4.10 17.89
N VAL A 133 -4.49 4.14 17.42
CA VAL A 133 -5.64 4.64 18.18
C VAL A 133 -6.62 3.52 18.47
N GLN A 134 -7.35 3.67 19.56
CA GLN A 134 -8.47 2.79 19.96
C GLN A 134 -9.75 3.64 19.97
N PRO A 135 -10.38 3.86 18.79
CA PRO A 135 -11.53 4.76 18.68
C PRO A 135 -12.80 4.23 19.36
N ALA A 136 -12.86 2.92 19.63
CA ALA A 136 -13.92 2.25 20.35
C ALA A 136 -13.40 0.96 21.00
N GLU A 137 -14.19 0.35 21.90
CA GLU A 137 -13.89 -0.97 22.45
C GLU A 137 -13.76 -2.01 21.34
N GLY A 138 -12.74 -2.87 21.44
CA GLY A 138 -12.48 -3.92 20.46
C GLY A 138 -12.02 -3.43 19.09
N VAL A 139 -11.61 -2.16 18.97
CA VAL A 139 -11.14 -1.54 17.73
C VAL A 139 -9.74 -0.98 17.91
N SER A 140 -8.80 -1.38 17.08
CA SER A 140 -7.45 -0.82 17.01
C SER A 140 -7.17 -0.38 15.58
N VAL A 141 -6.68 0.85 15.40
CA VAL A 141 -6.37 1.42 14.08
C VAL A 141 -4.97 2.02 14.10
N LYS A 142 -4.06 1.47 13.30
CA LYS A 142 -2.77 2.08 13.02
C LYS A 142 -2.95 3.07 11.87
N VAL A 143 -2.60 4.34 12.11
CA VAL A 143 -2.80 5.43 11.15
C VAL A 143 -1.48 5.70 10.42
N ILE A 144 -1.32 5.13 9.24
CA ILE A 144 -0.12 5.30 8.40
C ILE A 144 -0.19 6.63 7.65
N ALA A 145 -1.33 6.92 7.03
CA ALA A 145 -1.63 8.17 6.34
C ALA A 145 -3.08 8.56 6.56
N GLY A 146 -3.39 9.86 6.46
CA GLY A 146 -4.73 10.41 6.70
C GLY A 146 -5.03 10.60 8.19
N ASN A 147 -6.31 10.63 8.53
CA ASN A 147 -6.77 10.98 9.88
C ASN A 147 -7.81 9.98 10.39
N VAL A 148 -7.78 9.71 11.69
CA VAL A 148 -8.79 8.93 12.43
C VAL A 148 -9.13 9.68 13.71
N ALA A 149 -10.41 9.73 14.10
CA ALA A 149 -10.80 10.24 15.40
C ALA A 149 -10.50 9.21 16.50
N ASP A 150 -9.91 9.63 17.61
CA ASP A 150 -9.77 8.80 18.82
C ASP A 150 -11.12 8.66 19.57
N ALA A 151 -11.11 7.99 20.71
CA ALA A 151 -12.32 7.78 21.52
C ALA A 151 -12.94 9.08 22.07
N ASP A 152 -12.14 10.14 22.20
CA ASP A 152 -12.57 11.47 22.64
C ASP A 152 -13.00 12.38 21.48
N GLY A 153 -12.88 11.90 20.24
CA GLY A 153 -13.21 12.62 19.01
C GLY A 153 -12.08 13.54 18.49
N ASN A 154 -10.87 13.45 19.06
CA ASN A 154 -9.73 14.22 18.55
C ASN A 154 -9.15 13.55 17.30
N ALA A 155 -8.79 14.36 16.30
CA ALA A 155 -8.16 13.84 15.08
C ALA A 155 -6.71 13.43 15.34
N VAL A 156 -6.38 12.18 15.03
CA VAL A 156 -5.01 11.65 15.04
C VAL A 156 -4.57 11.43 13.60
N SER A 157 -3.45 12.04 13.22
CA SER A 157 -2.90 12.01 11.86
C SER A 157 -1.79 11.00 11.74
N GLY A 158 -1.76 10.27 10.62
CA GLY A 158 -0.62 9.46 10.21
C GLY A 158 0.57 10.34 9.80
N PRO A 159 1.80 9.81 9.91
CA PRO A 159 3.01 10.57 9.62
C PRO A 159 3.28 10.79 8.13
N ILE A 160 2.71 9.95 7.26
CA ILE A 160 2.88 10.05 5.79
C ILE A 160 2.04 11.20 5.26
N VAL A 161 2.68 12.08 4.49
CA VAL A 161 2.05 13.23 3.82
C VAL A 161 2.34 13.18 2.33
N GLN A 162 1.28 13.08 1.51
CA GLN A 162 1.36 13.12 0.05
C GLN A 162 0.25 14.03 -0.52
N PRO A 163 0.55 15.32 -0.76
CA PRO A 163 -0.48 16.29 -1.16
C PRO A 163 -1.10 16.03 -2.54
N ALA A 164 -0.43 15.24 -3.40
CA ALA A 164 -0.94 14.97 -4.74
C ALA A 164 -2.17 14.05 -4.71
N THR A 165 -2.15 13.04 -3.87
CA THR A 165 -3.18 12.00 -3.78
C THR A 165 -3.94 12.00 -2.45
N GLU A 166 -3.47 12.78 -1.44
CA GLU A 166 -4.08 12.91 -0.11
C GLU A 166 -4.51 11.54 0.47
N PRO A 167 -3.56 10.60 0.62
CA PRO A 167 -3.91 9.24 0.94
C PRO A 167 -4.47 9.09 2.35
N THR A 168 -5.41 8.16 2.49
CA THR A 168 -5.72 7.48 3.76
C THR A 168 -5.15 6.08 3.66
N TYR A 169 -4.36 5.65 4.64
CA TYR A 169 -3.86 4.28 4.75
C TYR A 169 -3.92 3.84 6.20
N LEU A 170 -4.83 2.93 6.49
CA LEU A 170 -5.13 2.45 7.84
C LEU A 170 -4.95 0.93 7.90
N ASP A 171 -4.27 0.41 8.94
CA ASP A 171 -4.31 -1.00 9.33
C ASP A 171 -5.28 -1.12 10.50
N ILE A 172 -6.35 -1.87 10.30
CA ILE A 172 -7.52 -1.95 11.19
C ILE A 172 -7.60 -3.35 11.76
N GLU A 173 -7.70 -3.45 13.07
CA GLU A 173 -7.99 -4.68 13.80
C GLU A 173 -9.31 -4.53 14.55
N LEU A 174 -10.24 -5.44 14.29
CA LEU A 174 -11.55 -5.50 14.95
C LEU A 174 -11.70 -6.82 15.69
N ALA A 175 -12.02 -6.74 16.99
CA ALA A 175 -12.38 -7.89 17.77
C ALA A 175 -13.69 -8.54 17.26
N PRO A 176 -13.97 -9.83 17.60
CA PRO A 176 -15.16 -10.52 17.14
C PRO A 176 -16.46 -9.75 17.40
N GLY A 177 -17.25 -9.52 16.34
CA GLY A 177 -18.54 -8.85 16.43
C GLY A 177 -18.50 -7.35 16.67
N HIS A 178 -17.30 -6.74 16.74
CA HIS A 178 -17.18 -5.28 16.86
C HIS A 178 -17.27 -4.59 15.51
N ALA A 179 -17.79 -3.36 15.55
CA ALA A 179 -17.95 -2.52 14.37
C ALA A 179 -17.20 -1.20 14.54
N TRP A 180 -16.75 -0.67 13.41
CA TRP A 180 -16.14 0.64 13.35
C TRP A 180 -16.48 1.34 12.05
N SER A 181 -16.43 2.66 12.06
CA SER A 181 -16.63 3.45 10.84
C SER A 181 -15.69 4.64 10.79
N ASN A 182 -15.30 4.98 9.56
CA ASN A 182 -14.50 6.17 9.28
C ASN A 182 -15.13 6.97 8.14
N VAL A 183 -14.98 8.29 8.21
CA VAL A 183 -15.39 9.18 7.11
C VAL A 183 -14.22 9.32 6.16
N LEU A 184 -14.46 8.99 4.90
CA LEU A 184 -13.49 9.13 3.82
C LEU A 184 -13.72 10.45 3.09
N PRO A 185 -12.64 11.12 2.59
CA PRO A 185 -12.79 12.35 1.83
C PRO A 185 -13.64 12.15 0.59
N ASP A 186 -14.49 13.13 0.30
CA ASP A 186 -15.34 13.12 -0.89
C ASP A 186 -14.54 13.06 -2.18
N GLY A 187 -14.99 12.25 -3.12
CA GLY A 187 -14.36 12.08 -4.42
C GLY A 187 -13.08 11.23 -4.43
N HIS A 188 -12.66 10.69 -3.29
CA HIS A 188 -11.58 9.71 -3.24
C HIS A 188 -12.07 8.33 -3.67
N ASN A 189 -11.26 7.63 -4.45
CA ASN A 189 -11.41 6.20 -4.63
C ASN A 189 -10.89 5.49 -3.38
N ALA A 190 -11.59 4.46 -2.94
CA ALA A 190 -11.25 3.74 -1.72
C ALA A 190 -11.51 2.25 -1.84
N PHE A 191 -10.78 1.47 -1.06
CA PHE A 191 -10.99 0.04 -0.93
C PHE A 191 -10.65 -0.46 0.48
N VAL A 192 -11.22 -1.61 0.83
CA VAL A 192 -10.86 -2.41 1.99
C VAL A 192 -10.31 -3.74 1.50
N PHE A 193 -9.18 -4.18 2.01
CA PHE A 193 -8.65 -5.52 1.77
C PHE A 193 -8.53 -6.27 3.08
N VAL A 194 -9.27 -7.37 3.21
CA VAL A 194 -9.26 -8.24 4.39
C VAL A 194 -8.11 -9.23 4.27
N PHE A 195 -7.17 -9.20 5.20
CA PHE A 195 -6.04 -10.12 5.20
C PHE A 195 -6.05 -11.15 6.33
N GLU A 196 -6.95 -10.97 7.34
CA GLU A 196 -7.26 -11.97 8.37
C GLU A 196 -8.74 -11.89 8.75
N GLY A 197 -9.36 -13.05 9.02
CA GLY A 197 -10.75 -13.14 9.45
C GLY A 197 -11.75 -12.77 8.36
N ALA A 198 -12.84 -12.10 8.72
CA ALA A 198 -13.89 -11.68 7.81
C ALA A 198 -14.53 -10.36 8.26
N LEU A 199 -14.92 -9.53 7.32
CA LEU A 199 -15.66 -8.29 7.52
C LEU A 199 -16.97 -8.30 6.75
N THR A 200 -17.96 -7.58 7.27
CA THR A 200 -19.07 -7.05 6.48
C THR A 200 -18.83 -5.55 6.29
N VAL A 201 -18.88 -5.08 5.06
CA VAL A 201 -18.67 -3.67 4.69
C VAL A 201 -19.99 -3.09 4.23
N GLY A 202 -20.35 -1.89 4.75
CA GLY A 202 -21.62 -1.24 4.50
C GLY A 202 -22.71 -1.59 5.51
N GLU A 203 -23.90 -1.06 5.31
CA GLU A 203 -25.07 -1.22 6.20
C GLU A 203 -26.31 -1.62 5.40
N GLY A 204 -27.27 -2.26 6.07
CA GLY A 204 -28.57 -2.61 5.48
C GLY A 204 -28.44 -3.49 4.23
N GLU A 205 -29.16 -3.15 3.17
CA GLU A 205 -29.18 -3.90 1.91
C GLU A 205 -27.88 -3.78 1.10
N ASP A 206 -27.07 -2.76 1.37
CA ASP A 206 -25.77 -2.53 0.75
C ASP A 206 -24.62 -3.25 1.46
N ALA A 207 -24.89 -3.91 2.58
CA ALA A 207 -23.90 -4.68 3.31
C ALA A 207 -23.35 -5.84 2.47
N ARG A 208 -22.02 -5.94 2.39
CA ARG A 208 -21.32 -7.00 1.62
C ARG A 208 -20.31 -7.71 2.49
N PRO A 209 -20.40 -9.05 2.61
CA PRO A 209 -19.40 -9.83 3.33
C PRO A 209 -18.10 -9.92 2.51
N LEU A 210 -16.96 -9.73 3.16
CA LEU A 210 -15.62 -9.92 2.65
C LEU A 210 -14.90 -10.96 3.50
N SER A 211 -14.49 -12.04 2.89
CA SER A 211 -13.63 -13.06 3.53
C SER A 211 -12.16 -12.68 3.41
N THR A 212 -11.31 -13.42 4.13
CA THR A 212 -9.85 -13.30 4.01
C THR A 212 -9.40 -13.31 2.53
N HIS A 213 -8.46 -12.43 2.20
CA HIS A 213 -7.92 -12.18 0.86
C HIS A 213 -8.94 -11.65 -0.16
N THR A 214 -9.98 -10.98 0.32
CA THR A 214 -10.96 -10.31 -0.54
C THR A 214 -10.81 -8.80 -0.44
N LEU A 215 -10.81 -8.13 -1.61
CA LEU A 215 -10.86 -6.68 -1.73
C LEU A 215 -12.29 -6.23 -2.06
N GLY A 216 -12.79 -5.26 -1.33
CA GLY A 216 -14.02 -4.53 -1.63
C GLY A 216 -13.70 -3.11 -2.06
N VAL A 217 -14.09 -2.73 -3.28
CA VAL A 217 -14.03 -1.33 -3.73
C VAL A 217 -15.22 -0.60 -3.12
N LEU A 218 -14.93 0.54 -2.47
CA LEU A 218 -15.93 1.39 -1.83
C LEU A 218 -16.43 2.45 -2.81
N GLY A 219 -17.62 2.97 -2.54
CA GLY A 219 -18.12 4.15 -3.26
C GLY A 219 -17.24 5.39 -3.05
N GLY A 220 -17.39 6.39 -3.91
CA GLY A 220 -16.55 7.58 -3.94
C GLY A 220 -16.82 8.55 -2.78
N GLY A 221 -16.18 8.35 -1.63
CA GLY A 221 -16.34 9.16 -0.44
C GLY A 221 -17.47 8.71 0.49
N GLY A 222 -17.62 9.40 1.62
CA GLY A 222 -18.65 9.11 2.62
C GLY A 222 -18.17 8.21 3.74
N ARG A 223 -19.10 7.56 4.42
CA ARG A 223 -18.83 6.76 5.63
C ARG A 223 -18.58 5.29 5.28
N ALA A 224 -17.36 4.82 5.47
CA ALA A 224 -17.03 3.40 5.45
C ALA A 224 -17.43 2.76 6.78
N VAL A 225 -18.29 1.74 6.77
CA VAL A 225 -18.71 0.98 7.95
C VAL A 225 -18.19 -0.44 7.83
N LEU A 226 -17.52 -0.91 8.87
CA LEU A 226 -16.90 -2.23 8.94
C LEU A 226 -17.43 -2.96 10.17
N LEU A 227 -17.88 -4.19 9.99
CA LEU A 227 -18.33 -5.09 11.06
C LEU A 227 -17.54 -6.39 10.99
N ALA A 228 -16.81 -6.71 12.04
CA ALA A 228 -16.06 -7.96 12.12
C ALA A 228 -16.98 -9.18 12.28
N GLY A 229 -16.59 -10.27 11.64
CA GLY A 229 -17.22 -11.58 11.84
C GLY A 229 -16.92 -12.18 13.22
N SER A 230 -17.36 -13.42 13.42
CA SER A 230 -17.25 -14.13 14.73
C SER A 230 -15.82 -14.46 15.15
N SER A 231 -14.85 -14.39 14.25
CA SER A 231 -13.42 -14.59 14.53
C SER A 231 -12.61 -13.29 14.62
N GLY A 232 -13.27 -12.14 14.53
CA GLY A 232 -12.58 -10.87 14.34
C GLY A 232 -12.10 -10.67 12.91
N ALA A 233 -11.40 -9.56 12.67
CA ALA A 233 -10.82 -9.27 11.37
C ALA A 233 -9.63 -8.33 11.45
N ARG A 234 -8.68 -8.46 10.52
CA ARG A 234 -7.71 -7.44 10.19
C ARG A 234 -7.82 -7.08 8.72
N ALA A 235 -7.78 -5.79 8.45
CA ALA A 235 -7.92 -5.25 7.10
C ALA A 235 -7.10 -3.97 6.93
N ILE A 236 -6.63 -3.72 5.72
CA ILE A 236 -6.18 -2.38 5.33
C ILE A 236 -7.35 -1.65 4.65
N LEU A 237 -7.57 -0.38 5.04
CA LEU A 237 -8.45 0.55 4.36
C LEU A 237 -7.57 1.63 3.73
N ILE A 238 -7.68 1.75 2.41
CA ILE A 238 -6.88 2.70 1.65
C ILE A 238 -7.81 3.55 0.80
N ALA A 239 -7.58 4.88 0.81
CA ALA A 239 -8.26 5.83 -0.04
C ALA A 239 -7.26 6.84 -0.60
N GLY A 240 -7.59 7.43 -1.76
CA GLY A 240 -6.76 8.45 -2.38
C GLY A 240 -7.53 9.25 -3.43
N ARG A 241 -7.13 10.52 -3.59
CA ARG A 241 -7.70 11.39 -4.62
C ARG A 241 -7.28 10.88 -6.01
N PRO A 242 -8.22 10.55 -6.90
CA PRO A 242 -7.90 10.11 -8.26
C PRO A 242 -7.26 11.24 -9.06
N LEU A 243 -6.27 10.91 -9.87
CA LEU A 243 -5.54 11.87 -10.70
C LEU A 243 -6.30 12.21 -11.98
N ARG A 244 -7.07 11.25 -12.52
CA ARG A 244 -7.85 11.38 -13.75
C ARG A 244 -6.99 11.76 -14.96
N GLU A 245 -5.77 11.26 -14.98
CA GLU A 245 -4.79 11.49 -16.06
C GLU A 245 -4.59 10.18 -16.87
N PRO A 246 -4.20 10.26 -18.14
CA PRO A 246 -3.82 9.08 -18.92
C PRO A 246 -2.68 8.31 -18.24
N VAL A 247 -2.72 6.98 -18.34
CA VAL A 247 -1.69 6.09 -17.81
C VAL A 247 -1.09 5.25 -18.93
N ALA A 248 0.21 5.38 -19.14
CA ALA A 248 1.01 4.50 -19.97
C ALA A 248 1.96 3.73 -19.07
N LYS A 249 1.74 2.41 -18.88
CA LYS A 249 2.57 1.58 -18.00
C LYS A 249 3.10 0.35 -18.72
N TYR A 250 4.37 0.06 -18.52
CA TYR A 250 4.99 -1.19 -18.93
C TYR A 250 6.17 -1.53 -18.03
N GLY A 251 6.13 -2.73 -17.44
CA GLY A 251 7.13 -3.14 -16.45
C GLY A 251 7.22 -2.15 -15.28
N PRO A 252 8.44 -1.66 -14.95
CA PRO A 252 8.70 -0.83 -13.78
C PRO A 252 8.49 0.68 -14.02
N PHE A 253 7.89 1.08 -15.14
CA PHE A 253 7.71 2.48 -15.50
C PHE A 253 6.24 2.83 -15.73
N VAL A 254 5.83 3.99 -15.19
CA VAL A 254 4.47 4.50 -15.31
C VAL A 254 4.51 5.98 -15.68
N MET A 255 4.13 6.28 -16.92
CA MET A 255 4.14 7.62 -17.48
C MET A 255 2.73 8.01 -17.97
N ASN A 256 2.58 9.13 -18.64
CA ASN A 256 1.29 9.58 -19.21
C ASN A 256 1.15 9.22 -20.69
N THR A 257 2.26 9.11 -21.42
CA THR A 257 2.26 8.78 -22.85
C THR A 257 3.20 7.61 -23.15
N LYS A 258 3.03 7.01 -24.34
CA LYS A 258 3.93 5.94 -24.82
C LYS A 258 5.32 6.47 -25.13
N GLU A 259 5.43 7.70 -25.60
CA GLU A 259 6.68 8.38 -25.92
C GLU A 259 7.50 8.59 -24.63
N GLU A 260 6.87 9.10 -23.57
CA GLU A 260 7.51 9.24 -22.25
C GLU A 260 7.93 7.88 -21.67
N LEU A 261 7.11 6.84 -21.87
CA LEU A 261 7.43 5.49 -21.43
C LEU A 261 8.65 4.95 -22.19
N MET A 262 8.72 5.11 -23.51
CA MET A 262 9.90 4.72 -24.31
C MET A 262 11.15 5.49 -23.88
N GLN A 263 11.01 6.79 -23.59
CA GLN A 263 12.12 7.59 -23.08
C GLN A 263 12.63 7.07 -21.73
N ALA A 264 11.75 6.58 -20.85
CA ALA A 264 12.16 5.98 -19.58
C ALA A 264 13.05 4.75 -19.77
N PHE A 265 12.77 3.89 -20.76
CA PHE A 265 13.64 2.76 -21.10
C PHE A 265 14.99 3.21 -21.61
N VAL A 266 15.04 4.21 -22.51
CA VAL A 266 16.30 4.75 -23.03
C VAL A 266 17.13 5.35 -21.91
N ASP A 267 16.52 6.16 -21.03
CA ASP A 267 17.19 6.79 -19.89
C ASP A 267 17.79 5.76 -18.92
N TYR A 268 17.05 4.70 -18.63
CA TYR A 268 17.54 3.61 -17.78
C TYR A 268 18.73 2.88 -18.42
N GLN A 269 18.63 2.54 -19.72
CA GLN A 269 19.72 1.87 -20.45
C GLN A 269 21.00 2.71 -20.54
N GLU A 270 20.87 4.03 -20.55
CA GLU A 270 21.98 4.98 -20.58
C GLU A 270 22.46 5.42 -19.20
N GLY A 271 21.92 4.83 -18.11
CA GLY A 271 22.34 5.13 -16.74
C GLY A 271 21.97 6.53 -16.25
N ARG A 272 20.82 7.05 -16.69
CA ARG A 272 20.34 8.40 -16.33
C ARG A 272 19.29 8.38 -15.19
N PHE A 273 19.26 7.34 -14.38
CA PHE A 273 18.41 7.22 -13.19
C PHE A 273 19.15 7.57 -11.93
#